data_b750c3e449854b0ad9d8d5212c8ab10a
#
_entry.id   b750c3e449854b0ad9d8d5212c8ab10a
#
_cell.length_a   1.000
_cell.length_b   1.000
_cell.length_c   1.000
_cell.angle_alpha   90.00
_cell.angle_beta   90.00
_cell.angle_gamma   90.00
#
_symmetry.space_group_name_H-M   'P 1'
#
loop_
_entity.id
_entity.type
_entity.pdbx_description
1 polymer ?
#
loop_
_entity_poly.entity_id
_entity_poly.type
_entity_poly.pdbx_seq_one_letter_code
_entity_poly.pdbx_strand_id
1 'polypeptide(L)'
;MYGDPFYLTLEERDKVYYADLSGMGASYPVYRDIFMLQCLIGCRVSDLSRLTKANIVDGCVEYIPQKTKLEHAGTVRVPLNQKALDILERYKDLEEALLPRFSHFGYNKKIKEILKYVGIDRMVRVLDPKTREDVARPLYEVATTHTARKTFIGNLYKQVKDPNLIASMSGHSEGSRAFARYRKIDDEMKKELVSLLD
;
A
#
# COMPACT_ATOMS: atom_id res chain seq x y z
N MET A 1 14.38 -17.16 6.59
CA MET A 1 13.24 -17.19 5.65
C MET A 1 12.32 -16.03 6.03
N TYR A 2 11.95 -15.13 5.13
CA TYR A 2 11.02 -14.05 5.46
C TYR A 2 9.61 -14.63 5.40
N GLY A 3 8.75 -14.34 6.40
CA GLY A 3 7.35 -14.76 6.40
C GLY A 3 6.57 -14.29 5.16
N ASP A 4 5.41 -14.90 4.91
CA ASP A 4 4.57 -14.53 3.77
C ASP A 4 4.14 -13.05 3.86
N PRO A 5 4.08 -12.33 2.74
CA PRO A 5 3.70 -10.93 2.76
C PRO A 5 2.24 -10.79 3.22
N PHE A 6 2.02 -10.20 4.37
CA PHE A 6 0.68 -9.80 4.82
C PHE A 6 0.33 -8.42 4.27
N TYR A 7 -0.93 -8.21 3.92
CA TYR A 7 -1.50 -6.97 3.41
C TYR A 7 -3.01 -6.97 3.66
N LEU A 8 -3.68 -5.83 3.52
CA LEU A 8 -5.14 -5.76 3.67
C LEU A 8 -5.82 -6.39 2.46
N THR A 9 -6.86 -7.18 2.70
CA THR A 9 -7.79 -7.58 1.64
C THR A 9 -8.55 -6.36 1.10
N LEU A 10 -9.26 -6.50 -0.02
CA LEU A 10 -10.11 -5.42 -0.54
C LEU A 10 -11.19 -5.03 0.47
N GLU A 11 -11.79 -6.01 1.14
CA GLU A 11 -12.80 -5.80 2.17
C GLU A 11 -12.23 -5.06 3.39
N GLU A 12 -11.08 -5.51 3.90
CA GLU A 12 -10.38 -4.85 5.01
C GLU A 12 -9.99 -3.40 4.65
N ARG A 13 -9.48 -3.19 3.43
CA ARG A 13 -9.16 -1.86 2.92
C ARG A 13 -10.39 -0.96 2.88
N ASP A 14 -11.50 -1.46 2.34
CA ASP A 14 -12.73 -0.69 2.21
C ASP A 14 -13.37 -0.43 3.59
N LYS A 15 -13.26 -1.36 4.52
CA LYS A 15 -13.65 -1.14 5.92
C LYS A 15 -12.88 0.03 6.55
N VAL A 16 -11.59 0.16 6.27
CA VAL A 16 -10.77 1.32 6.73
C VAL A 16 -11.20 2.60 6.00
N TYR A 17 -11.45 2.52 4.69
CA TYR A 17 -11.82 3.69 3.88
C TYR A 17 -13.12 4.34 4.37
N TYR A 18 -14.13 3.54 4.67
CA TYR A 18 -15.45 4.01 5.11
C TYR A 18 -15.60 4.18 6.62
N ALA A 19 -14.56 3.90 7.41
CA ALA A 19 -14.63 4.00 8.85
C ALA A 19 -14.94 5.42 9.33
N ASP A 20 -15.88 5.54 10.25
CA ASP A 20 -16.05 6.76 11.04
C ASP A 20 -14.97 6.80 12.12
N LEU A 21 -14.10 7.77 12.04
CA LEU A 21 -12.98 7.99 12.96
C LEU A 21 -13.20 9.26 13.82
N SER A 22 -14.39 9.85 13.83
CA SER A 22 -14.70 11.06 14.57
C SER A 22 -14.39 10.94 16.08
N GLY A 23 -14.60 9.75 16.65
CA GLY A 23 -14.30 9.44 18.04
C GLY A 23 -12.80 9.30 18.37
N MET A 24 -11.91 9.23 17.39
CA MET A 24 -10.46 9.08 17.61
C MET A 24 -9.70 10.41 17.68
N GLY A 25 -10.31 11.49 17.21
CA GLY A 25 -9.70 12.85 17.16
C GLY A 25 -9.35 13.30 15.75
N ALA A 26 -9.25 14.63 15.56
CA ALA A 26 -9.20 15.30 14.25
C ALA A 26 -8.08 14.86 13.29
N SER A 27 -6.98 14.34 13.80
CA SER A 27 -5.87 13.91 12.94
C SER A 27 -6.07 12.51 12.33
N TYR A 28 -6.94 11.66 12.88
CA TYR A 28 -7.08 10.28 12.42
C TYR A 28 -7.68 10.16 11.01
N PRO A 29 -8.72 10.92 10.64
CA PRO A 29 -9.20 10.94 9.26
C PRO A 29 -8.11 11.29 8.25
N VAL A 30 -7.23 12.25 8.58
CA VAL A 30 -6.10 12.64 7.71
C VAL A 30 -5.12 11.47 7.51
N TYR A 31 -4.72 10.78 8.60
CA TYR A 31 -3.81 9.64 8.49
C TYR A 31 -4.46 8.43 7.80
N ARG A 32 -5.78 8.24 7.97
CA ARG A 32 -6.54 7.26 7.17
C ARG A 32 -6.43 7.59 5.68
N ASP A 33 -6.67 8.83 5.29
CA ASP A 33 -6.66 9.25 3.89
C ASP A 33 -5.26 9.12 3.28
N ILE A 34 -4.20 9.45 4.02
CA ILE A 34 -2.80 9.23 3.63
C ILE A 34 -2.55 7.74 3.38
N PHE A 35 -2.98 6.89 4.32
CA PHE A 35 -2.82 5.42 4.21
C PHE A 35 -3.62 4.86 3.05
N MET A 36 -4.85 5.31 2.88
CA MET A 36 -5.72 4.87 1.78
C MET A 36 -5.17 5.28 0.43
N LEU A 37 -4.73 6.54 0.26
CA LEU A 37 -4.11 6.95 -0.99
C LEU A 37 -2.89 6.10 -1.30
N GLN A 38 -2.04 5.82 -0.31
CA GLN A 38 -0.88 4.94 -0.49
C GLN A 38 -1.28 3.51 -0.87
N CYS A 39 -2.38 2.98 -0.34
CA CYS A 39 -2.94 1.68 -0.74
C CYS A 39 -3.48 1.68 -2.18
N LEU A 40 -3.86 2.83 -2.72
CA LEU A 40 -4.47 2.97 -4.04
C LEU A 40 -3.45 3.28 -5.15
N ILE A 41 -2.29 3.86 -4.81
CA ILE A 41 -1.25 4.19 -5.78
C ILE A 41 0.05 3.41 -5.59
N GLY A 42 0.20 2.66 -4.50
CA GLY A 42 1.31 1.73 -4.28
C GLY A 42 2.70 2.34 -4.09
N CYS A 43 2.84 3.65 -3.96
CA CYS A 43 4.13 4.32 -3.84
C CYS A 43 4.81 4.05 -2.48
N ARG A 44 6.12 4.31 -2.40
CA ARG A 44 6.81 4.32 -1.09
C ARG A 44 6.41 5.57 -0.31
N VAL A 45 6.44 5.49 1.01
CA VAL A 45 6.11 6.64 1.88
C VAL A 45 7.02 7.84 1.64
N SER A 46 8.29 7.63 1.33
CA SER A 46 9.23 8.69 0.94
C SER A 46 8.86 9.39 -0.36
N ASP A 47 8.26 8.68 -1.29
CA ASP A 47 7.76 9.26 -2.53
C ASP A 47 6.43 9.97 -2.25
N LEU A 48 5.48 9.33 -1.53
CA LEU A 48 4.19 9.90 -1.16
C LEU A 48 4.31 11.27 -0.48
N SER A 49 5.24 11.41 0.46
CA SER A 49 5.43 12.66 1.23
C SER A 49 5.92 13.85 0.39
N ARG A 50 6.28 13.61 -0.87
CA ARG A 50 6.83 14.60 -1.81
C ARG A 50 5.96 14.83 -3.04
N LEU A 51 4.89 14.07 -3.18
CA LEU A 51 3.95 14.27 -4.27
C LEU A 51 3.27 15.63 -4.14
N THR A 52 3.18 16.31 -5.25
CA THR A 52 2.51 17.60 -5.40
C THR A 52 1.38 17.49 -6.44
N LYS A 53 0.58 18.52 -6.57
CA LYS A 53 -0.46 18.59 -7.60
C LYS A 53 0.12 18.47 -9.01
N ALA A 54 1.35 18.95 -9.23
CA ALA A 54 2.05 18.82 -10.50
C ALA A 54 2.35 17.36 -10.90
N ASN A 55 2.29 16.42 -9.94
CA ASN A 55 2.41 15.00 -10.22
C ASN A 55 1.12 14.36 -10.74
N ILE A 56 0.01 15.09 -10.81
CA ILE A 56 -1.24 14.61 -11.40
C ILE A 56 -1.30 15.05 -12.86
N VAL A 57 -1.19 14.07 -13.75
CA VAL A 57 -1.18 14.28 -15.21
C VAL A 57 -2.17 13.32 -15.84
N ASP A 58 -3.12 13.83 -16.60
CA ASP A 58 -4.14 13.04 -17.33
C ASP A 58 -4.84 11.96 -16.46
N GLY A 59 -5.25 12.33 -15.24
CA GLY A 59 -5.91 11.41 -14.32
C GLY A 59 -5.02 10.33 -13.74
N CYS A 60 -3.70 10.45 -13.87
CA CYS A 60 -2.70 9.56 -13.29
C CYS A 60 -1.80 10.31 -12.31
N VAL A 61 -1.26 9.61 -11.31
CA VAL A 61 -0.12 10.11 -10.56
C VAL A 61 1.17 9.66 -11.25
N GLU A 62 2.06 10.62 -11.52
CA GLU A 62 3.36 10.39 -12.16
C GLU A 62 4.51 10.87 -11.28
N TYR A 63 5.51 10.02 -11.10
CA TYR A 63 6.70 10.37 -10.31
C TYR A 63 7.89 9.47 -10.64
N ILE A 64 9.10 9.96 -10.36
CA ILE A 64 10.34 9.16 -10.40
C ILE A 64 10.66 8.71 -8.97
N PRO A 65 10.69 7.38 -8.69
CA PRO A 65 10.98 6.88 -7.36
C PRO A 65 12.39 7.26 -6.90
N GLN A 66 12.51 7.85 -5.70
CA GLN A 66 13.81 8.31 -5.20
C GLN A 66 14.85 7.22 -5.06
N LYS A 67 14.45 6.05 -4.56
CA LYS A 67 15.39 4.96 -4.28
C LYS A 67 16.06 4.41 -5.53
N THR A 68 15.42 4.49 -6.68
CA THR A 68 15.92 3.93 -7.95
C THR A 68 16.32 5.00 -8.95
N LYS A 69 16.26 6.28 -8.58
CA LYS A 69 16.54 7.42 -9.47
C LYS A 69 17.94 7.37 -10.07
N LEU A 70 18.93 6.87 -9.33
CA LEU A 70 20.32 6.78 -9.78
C LEU A 70 20.62 5.51 -10.58
N GLU A 71 19.85 4.45 -10.39
CA GLU A 71 20.06 3.15 -11.04
C GLU A 71 19.20 3.00 -12.30
N HIS A 72 17.91 3.38 -12.21
CA HIS A 72 16.95 3.32 -13.29
C HIS A 72 15.94 4.45 -13.15
N ALA A 73 16.11 5.52 -13.90
CA ALA A 73 15.25 6.71 -13.89
C ALA A 73 13.93 6.46 -14.64
N GLY A 74 13.21 5.39 -14.28
CA GLY A 74 11.89 5.10 -14.86
C GLY A 74 10.79 5.90 -14.18
N THR A 75 9.93 6.54 -14.98
CA THR A 75 8.72 7.19 -14.48
C THR A 75 7.69 6.13 -14.10
N VAL A 76 7.19 6.20 -12.87
CA VAL A 76 6.03 5.44 -12.43
C VAL A 76 4.78 6.23 -12.77
N ARG A 77 3.82 5.60 -13.43
CA ARG A 77 2.53 6.17 -13.78
C ARG A 77 1.43 5.25 -13.25
N VAL A 78 0.54 5.78 -12.40
CA VAL A 78 -0.56 5.02 -11.80
C VAL A 78 -1.87 5.76 -12.05
N PRO A 79 -2.82 5.19 -12.80
CA PRO A 79 -4.15 5.76 -12.95
C PRO A 79 -4.86 5.88 -11.61
N LEU A 80 -5.54 7.01 -11.39
CA LEU A 80 -6.30 7.28 -10.17
C LEU A 80 -7.71 6.72 -10.32
N ASN A 81 -8.09 5.83 -9.40
CA ASN A 81 -9.48 5.38 -9.30
C ASN A 81 -10.33 6.40 -8.52
N GLN A 82 -11.65 6.21 -8.52
CA GLN A 82 -12.57 7.15 -7.89
C GLN A 82 -12.26 7.40 -6.40
N LYS A 83 -11.94 6.35 -5.62
CA LYS A 83 -11.56 6.52 -4.21
C LYS A 83 -10.32 7.39 -4.00
N ALA A 84 -9.34 7.28 -4.91
CA ALA A 84 -8.16 8.15 -4.86
C ALA A 84 -8.52 9.60 -5.21
N LEU A 85 -9.35 9.81 -6.22
CA LEU A 85 -9.86 11.14 -6.58
C LEU A 85 -10.67 11.77 -5.44
N ASP A 86 -11.54 11.02 -4.80
CA ASP A 86 -12.33 11.48 -3.65
C ASP A 86 -11.45 11.90 -2.47
N ILE A 87 -10.34 11.20 -2.24
CA ILE A 87 -9.37 11.60 -1.22
C ILE A 87 -8.69 12.90 -1.61
N LEU A 88 -8.21 13.01 -2.84
CA LEU A 88 -7.52 14.22 -3.31
C LEU A 88 -8.43 15.45 -3.30
N GLU A 89 -9.71 15.28 -3.61
CA GLU A 89 -10.70 16.36 -3.55
C GLU A 89 -10.85 16.96 -2.15
N ARG A 90 -10.70 16.15 -1.10
CA ARG A 90 -10.74 16.64 0.30
C ARG A 90 -9.60 17.61 0.62
N TYR A 91 -8.51 17.54 -0.13
CA TYR A 91 -7.29 18.34 0.08
C TYR A 91 -6.99 19.30 -1.08
N LYS A 92 -7.99 19.59 -1.91
CA LYS A 92 -7.84 20.45 -3.09
C LYS A 92 -7.37 21.87 -2.77
N ASP A 93 -7.67 22.37 -1.56
CA ASP A 93 -7.32 23.72 -1.12
C ASP A 93 -5.87 23.85 -0.61
N LEU A 94 -5.12 22.75 -0.52
CA LEU A 94 -3.67 22.83 -0.28
C LEU A 94 -3.00 23.47 -1.52
N GLU A 95 -2.02 24.36 -1.29
CA GLU A 95 -1.37 25.09 -2.39
C GLU A 95 -0.71 24.14 -3.42
N GLU A 96 0.29 23.40 -3.02
CA GLU A 96 1.10 22.53 -3.89
C GLU A 96 1.01 21.05 -3.54
N ALA A 97 0.95 20.73 -2.23
CA ALA A 97 0.98 19.35 -1.74
C ALA A 97 -0.31 18.60 -2.11
N LEU A 98 -0.20 17.29 -2.40
CA LEU A 98 -1.37 16.44 -2.58
C LEU A 98 -2.07 16.09 -1.26
N LEU A 99 -1.33 16.03 -0.18
CA LEU A 99 -1.79 15.61 1.14
C LEU A 99 -1.21 16.54 2.23
N PRO A 100 -1.86 16.65 3.39
CA PRO A 100 -1.29 17.34 4.55
C PRO A 100 0.06 16.72 4.95
N ARG A 101 0.94 17.53 5.52
CA ARG A 101 2.25 17.08 6.01
C ARG A 101 2.08 16.07 7.14
N PHE A 102 2.89 15.02 7.13
CA PHE A 102 2.89 13.96 8.14
C PHE A 102 4.32 13.51 8.46
N SER A 103 4.52 12.99 9.67
CA SER A 103 5.78 12.34 10.04
C SER A 103 5.68 10.83 9.88
N HIS A 104 6.78 10.17 9.50
CA HIS A 104 6.82 8.71 9.37
C HIS A 104 6.52 8.00 10.70
N PHE A 105 6.99 8.55 11.81
CA PHE A 105 6.70 8.00 13.14
C PHE A 105 5.21 8.10 13.47
N GLY A 106 4.63 9.29 13.32
CA GLY A 106 3.20 9.52 13.54
C GLY A 106 2.34 8.65 12.62
N TYR A 107 2.74 8.50 11.37
CA TYR A 107 2.02 7.68 10.40
C TYR A 107 1.97 6.21 10.83
N ASN A 108 3.11 5.57 11.16
CA ASN A 108 3.13 4.18 11.62
C ASN A 108 2.30 3.95 12.88
N LYS A 109 2.37 4.89 13.86
CA LYS A 109 1.58 4.82 15.09
C LYS A 109 0.09 4.85 14.76
N LYS A 110 -0.35 5.86 14.00
CA LYS A 110 -1.77 6.07 13.69
C LYS A 110 -2.38 4.99 12.82
N ILE A 111 -1.64 4.41 11.86
CA ILE A 111 -2.12 3.25 11.11
C ILE A 111 -2.49 2.10 12.06
N LYS A 112 -1.62 1.76 13.00
CA LYS A 112 -1.88 0.67 13.97
C LYS A 112 -3.13 0.94 14.79
N GLU A 113 -3.28 2.16 15.29
CA GLU A 113 -4.43 2.58 16.07
C GLU A 113 -5.72 2.56 15.24
N ILE A 114 -5.69 3.04 14.00
CA ILE A 114 -6.83 2.99 13.07
C ILE A 114 -7.23 1.54 12.79
N LEU A 115 -6.27 0.69 12.39
CA LEU A 115 -6.56 -0.71 12.08
C LEU A 115 -7.14 -1.47 13.28
N LYS A 116 -6.62 -1.20 14.49
CA LYS A 116 -7.17 -1.75 15.73
C LYS A 116 -8.60 -1.28 15.98
N TYR A 117 -8.85 0.02 15.84
CA TYR A 117 -10.17 0.62 16.05
C TYR A 117 -11.22 0.05 15.08
N VAL A 118 -10.83 -0.15 13.83
CA VAL A 118 -11.70 -0.71 12.79
C VAL A 118 -11.86 -2.24 12.92
N GLY A 119 -11.10 -2.89 13.81
CA GLY A 119 -11.17 -4.34 14.05
C GLY A 119 -10.50 -5.16 12.94
N ILE A 120 -9.34 -4.72 12.45
CA ILE A 120 -8.47 -5.49 11.56
C ILE A 120 -7.45 -6.24 12.42
N ASP A 121 -7.90 -7.29 13.08
CA ASP A 121 -7.17 -8.00 14.14
C ASP A 121 -6.75 -9.43 13.76
N ARG A 122 -7.02 -9.88 12.54
CA ARG A 122 -6.62 -11.21 12.09
C ARG A 122 -5.13 -11.47 12.32
N MET A 123 -4.81 -12.70 12.72
CA MET A 123 -3.44 -13.10 13.00
C MET A 123 -2.64 -13.26 11.71
N VAL A 124 -1.44 -12.72 11.70
CA VAL A 124 -0.46 -12.85 10.61
C VAL A 124 0.85 -13.38 11.16
N ARG A 125 1.54 -14.20 10.38
CA ARG A 125 2.85 -14.73 10.77
C ARG A 125 3.94 -13.73 10.39
N VAL A 126 4.79 -13.41 11.33
CA VAL A 126 5.91 -12.49 11.15
C VAL A 126 7.16 -13.04 11.83
N LEU A 127 8.31 -12.71 11.28
CA LEU A 127 9.58 -12.99 11.94
C LEU A 127 9.82 -11.95 13.04
N ASP A 128 9.92 -12.38 14.28
CA ASP A 128 10.29 -11.47 15.38
C ASP A 128 11.69 -10.90 15.11
N PRO A 129 11.87 -9.57 15.14
CA PRO A 129 13.15 -8.96 14.81
C PRO A 129 14.26 -9.26 15.79
N LYS A 130 13.94 -9.63 17.03
CA LYS A 130 14.91 -9.91 18.10
C LYS A 130 15.26 -11.40 18.18
N THR A 131 14.25 -12.26 18.28
CA THR A 131 14.46 -13.72 18.45
C THR A 131 14.63 -14.44 17.12
N ARG A 132 14.23 -13.83 15.99
CA ARG A 132 14.21 -14.44 14.65
C ARG A 132 13.25 -15.63 14.55
N GLU A 133 12.37 -15.80 15.51
CA GLU A 133 11.33 -16.81 15.50
C GLU A 133 10.11 -16.37 14.71
N ASP A 134 9.39 -17.35 14.15
CA ASP A 134 8.14 -17.13 13.45
C ASP A 134 7.00 -17.05 14.47
N VAL A 135 6.47 -15.85 14.67
CA VAL A 135 5.42 -15.57 15.65
C VAL A 135 4.15 -15.09 14.98
N ALA A 136 3.00 -15.46 15.55
CA ALA A 136 1.71 -14.92 15.15
C ALA A 136 1.40 -13.63 15.91
N ARG A 137 1.00 -12.57 15.19
CA ARG A 137 0.57 -11.30 15.78
C ARG A 137 -0.64 -10.74 15.05
N PRO A 138 -1.50 -9.97 15.74
CA PRO A 138 -2.58 -9.26 15.05
C PRO A 138 -2.02 -8.32 13.98
N LEU A 139 -2.69 -8.24 12.83
CA LEU A 139 -2.21 -7.44 11.69
C LEU A 139 -1.99 -5.98 12.10
N TYR A 140 -2.87 -5.40 12.91
CA TYR A 140 -2.72 -4.01 13.36
C TYR A 140 -1.42 -3.75 14.14
N GLU A 141 -0.88 -4.72 14.86
CA GLU A 141 0.39 -4.55 15.61
C GLU A 141 1.61 -4.46 14.71
N VAL A 142 1.58 -5.15 13.59
CA VAL A 142 2.72 -5.28 12.67
C VAL A 142 2.58 -4.41 11.42
N ALA A 143 1.44 -3.73 11.28
CA ALA A 143 1.21 -2.81 10.16
C ALA A 143 2.18 -1.63 10.17
N THR A 144 2.61 -1.24 8.99
CA THR A 144 3.51 -0.12 8.76
C THR A 144 3.12 0.60 7.46
N THR A 145 3.80 1.69 7.13
CA THR A 145 3.68 2.36 5.83
C THR A 145 3.91 1.40 4.66
N HIS A 146 4.73 0.36 4.84
CA HIS A 146 4.91 -0.69 3.82
C HIS A 146 3.68 -1.57 3.63
N THR A 147 2.80 -1.67 4.63
CA THR A 147 1.55 -2.43 4.51
C THR A 147 0.65 -1.83 3.44
N ALA A 148 0.57 -0.51 3.32
CA ALA A 148 -0.18 0.15 2.25
C ALA A 148 0.31 -0.27 0.86
N ARG A 149 1.61 -0.20 0.63
CA ARG A 149 2.21 -0.62 -0.65
C ARG A 149 2.03 -2.12 -0.93
N LYS A 150 2.15 -2.96 0.10
CA LYS A 150 1.84 -4.38 -0.02
C LYS A 150 0.38 -4.62 -0.37
N THR A 151 -0.54 -3.82 0.18
CA THR A 151 -1.97 -3.89 -0.12
C THR A 151 -2.26 -3.60 -1.59
N PHE A 152 -1.63 -2.57 -2.16
CA PHE A 152 -1.72 -2.29 -3.59
C PHE A 152 -1.25 -3.47 -4.44
N ILE A 153 -0.02 -3.92 -4.20
CA ILE A 153 0.60 -4.97 -5.02
C ILE A 153 -0.12 -6.31 -4.84
N GLY A 154 -0.39 -6.72 -3.59
CA GLY A 154 -0.97 -8.02 -3.29
C GLY A 154 -2.38 -8.19 -3.86
N ASN A 155 -3.23 -7.16 -3.80
CA ASN A 155 -4.57 -7.23 -4.37
C ASN A 155 -4.54 -7.19 -5.91
N LEU A 156 -3.66 -6.42 -6.53
CA LEU A 156 -3.51 -6.42 -7.97
C LEU A 156 -2.95 -7.75 -8.48
N TYR A 157 -1.99 -8.32 -7.75
CA TYR A 157 -1.38 -9.59 -8.13
C TYR A 157 -2.36 -10.75 -8.17
N LYS A 158 -3.39 -10.73 -7.33
CA LYS A 158 -4.50 -11.71 -7.38
C LYS A 158 -5.41 -11.57 -8.60
N GLN A 159 -5.47 -10.40 -9.20
CA GLN A 159 -6.41 -10.09 -10.29
C GLN A 159 -5.75 -10.03 -11.66
N VAL A 160 -4.50 -9.64 -11.73
CA VAL A 160 -3.78 -9.42 -12.99
C VAL A 160 -2.70 -10.49 -13.17
N LYS A 161 -2.76 -11.21 -14.29
CA LYS A 161 -1.79 -12.28 -14.62
C LYS A 161 -0.46 -11.76 -15.15
N ASP A 162 -0.28 -10.43 -15.27
CA ASP A 162 0.97 -9.80 -15.69
C ASP A 162 1.70 -9.10 -14.54
N PRO A 163 2.70 -9.75 -13.94
CA PRO A 163 3.50 -9.16 -12.87
C PRO A 163 4.32 -7.94 -13.32
N ASN A 164 4.65 -7.81 -14.61
CA ASN A 164 5.45 -6.69 -15.10
C ASN A 164 4.63 -5.40 -15.10
N LEU A 165 3.33 -5.48 -15.43
CA LEU A 165 2.42 -4.35 -15.34
C LEU A 165 2.33 -3.81 -13.90
N ILE A 166 2.21 -4.70 -12.91
CA ILE A 166 2.17 -4.29 -11.49
C ILE A 166 3.52 -3.72 -11.05
N ALA A 167 4.63 -4.31 -11.53
CA ALA A 167 5.98 -3.82 -11.23
C ALA A 167 6.18 -2.40 -11.77
N SER A 168 5.73 -2.09 -12.98
CA SER A 168 5.82 -0.75 -13.58
C SER A 168 5.06 0.30 -12.77
N MET A 169 3.84 -0.02 -12.31
CA MET A 169 3.02 0.88 -11.48
C MET A 169 3.58 1.03 -10.05
N SER A 170 4.27 0.04 -9.54
CA SER A 170 4.83 0.09 -8.18
C SER A 170 6.29 0.54 -8.13
N GLY A 171 6.96 0.76 -9.27
CA GLY A 171 8.36 1.15 -9.34
C GLY A 171 9.30 0.08 -8.77
N HIS A 172 9.00 -1.20 -9.04
CA HIS A 172 9.93 -2.30 -8.84
C HIS A 172 10.72 -2.52 -10.13
N SER A 173 12.03 -2.74 -10.01
CA SER A 173 12.83 -3.22 -11.14
C SER A 173 12.44 -4.64 -11.51
N GLU A 174 12.55 -4.97 -12.78
CA GLU A 174 12.37 -6.31 -13.30
C GLU A 174 13.31 -7.30 -12.57
N GLY A 175 12.80 -8.47 -12.17
CA GLY A 175 13.58 -9.45 -11.40
C GLY A 175 13.82 -9.11 -9.92
N SER A 176 13.25 -8.02 -9.40
CA SER A 176 13.42 -7.59 -8.00
C SER A 176 13.06 -8.70 -7.01
N ARG A 177 14.00 -9.03 -6.09
CA ARG A 177 13.76 -9.98 -4.99
C ARG A 177 12.59 -9.54 -4.08
N ALA A 178 12.36 -8.25 -3.96
CA ALA A 178 11.24 -7.72 -3.18
C ALA A 178 9.90 -8.04 -3.86
N PHE A 179 9.84 -8.00 -5.19
CA PHE A 179 8.65 -8.32 -5.97
C PHE A 179 8.44 -9.85 -6.05
N ALA A 180 9.50 -10.64 -6.10
CA ALA A 180 9.42 -12.10 -6.13
C ALA A 180 8.69 -12.71 -4.91
N ARG A 181 8.58 -11.97 -3.78
CA ARG A 181 7.80 -12.41 -2.61
C ARG A 181 6.31 -12.50 -2.88
N TYR A 182 5.79 -11.70 -3.80
CA TYR A 182 4.38 -11.77 -4.19
C TYR A 182 4.09 -12.97 -5.08
N ARG A 183 5.11 -13.58 -5.71
CA ARG A 183 4.96 -14.84 -6.48
C ARG A 183 4.58 -16.04 -5.62
N LYS A 184 4.77 -15.99 -4.29
CA LYS A 184 4.28 -17.04 -3.40
C LYS A 184 2.75 -17.08 -3.26
N ILE A 185 2.08 -15.98 -3.61
CA ILE A 185 0.60 -15.93 -3.73
C ILE A 185 0.13 -16.79 -4.91
N ASP A 186 1.06 -17.24 -5.77
CA ASP A 186 0.81 -18.01 -6.98
C ASP A 186 0.29 -19.44 -6.75
N ASP A 187 0.32 -20.00 -5.56
CA ASP A 187 -0.05 -21.41 -5.41
C ASP A 187 -1.56 -21.64 -5.62
N GLU A 188 -2.41 -20.65 -5.27
CA GLU A 188 -3.83 -20.67 -5.65
C GLU A 188 -4.01 -20.48 -7.16
N MET A 189 -3.29 -19.52 -7.76
CA MET A 189 -3.30 -19.28 -9.20
C MET A 189 -2.75 -20.47 -10.00
N LYS A 190 -1.72 -21.15 -9.48
CA LYS A 190 -1.21 -22.39 -10.10
C LYS A 190 -2.24 -23.50 -10.10
N LYS A 191 -3.00 -23.68 -9.01
CA LYS A 191 -4.09 -24.64 -8.94
C LYS A 191 -5.19 -24.30 -9.94
N GLU A 192 -5.58 -23.02 -10.04
CA GLU A 192 -6.54 -22.58 -11.05
C GLU A 192 -6.04 -22.81 -12.47
N LEU A 193 -4.76 -22.52 -12.75
CA LEU A 193 -4.18 -22.76 -14.07
C LEU A 193 -4.12 -24.24 -14.42
N VAL A 194 -3.79 -25.11 -13.48
CA VAL A 194 -3.74 -26.55 -13.69
C VAL A 194 -5.14 -27.12 -13.91
N SER A 195 -6.17 -26.59 -13.22
CA SER A 195 -7.56 -27.01 -13.41
C SER A 195 -8.13 -26.66 -14.81
N LEU A 196 -7.45 -25.79 -15.58
CA LEU A 196 -7.82 -25.54 -16.98
C LEU A 196 -7.36 -26.64 -17.95
N LEU A 197 -6.59 -27.61 -17.47
CA LEU A 197 -6.11 -28.75 -18.25
C LEU A 197 -6.99 -29.99 -18.09
N ASP A 198 -7.95 -29.97 -17.17
CA ASP A 198 -8.97 -31.01 -16.94
C ASP A 198 -10.17 -30.79 -17.87
#